data_8831770f425d4f5509cb4e4726b60618
#
_entry.id   8831770f425d4f5509cb4e4726b60618
#
_cell.length_a   1.000
_cell.length_b   1.000
_cell.length_c   1.000
_cell.angle_alpha   90.00
_cell.angle_beta   90.00
_cell.angle_gamma   90.00
#
_symmetry.space_group_name_H-M   'P 1'
#
loop_
_entity.id
_entity.type
_entity.pdbx_description
1 polymer ?
#
loop_
_entity_poly.entity_id
_entity_poly.type
_entity_poly.pdbx_seq_one_letter_code
_entity_poly.pdbx_strand_id
1 'polypeptide(L)'
;MVAAAGTLKAPQVLERRRITIADPQLPGSKQPYHTAAELPFSQAEISVRKALESSRALAVDAILASVECLRSQGHEVVGCGLLLGSGRPLPELPAILASHPLLHTAEGQMFRDVLSWAARECNLPVTAVPEKQLSAASLSAIDSLGKAIGPPWTQDQKFATVVALAALALA
;
A
#
# COMPACT_ATOMS: atom_id res chain seq x y z
N MET A 1 -6.29 1.67 2.94
CA MET A 1 -5.76 3.05 3.01
C MET A 1 -6.36 3.76 4.22
N VAL A 2 -5.58 4.61 4.88
CA VAL A 2 -6.00 5.45 6.01
C VAL A 2 -5.45 6.84 5.78
N ALA A 3 -6.28 7.86 5.97
CA ALA A 3 -5.84 9.24 6.08
C ALA A 3 -5.85 9.63 7.57
N ALA A 4 -4.75 10.21 8.02
CA ALA A 4 -4.56 10.59 9.40
C ALA A 4 -4.10 12.04 9.53
N ALA A 5 -4.45 12.67 10.63
CA ALA A 5 -4.00 13.99 11.04
C ALA A 5 -3.53 13.96 12.50
N GLY A 6 -2.91 15.06 12.94
CA GLY A 6 -2.42 15.21 14.32
C GLY A 6 -1.04 14.58 14.52
N THR A 7 -0.81 14.02 15.67
CA THR A 7 0.46 13.41 16.09
C THR A 7 0.22 12.06 16.76
N LEU A 8 1.27 11.29 17.04
CA LEU A 8 1.15 10.05 17.82
C LEU A 8 0.57 10.27 19.24
N LYS A 9 0.69 11.49 19.80
CA LYS A 9 0.09 11.82 21.11
C LYS A 9 -1.39 12.20 21.01
N ALA A 10 -1.81 12.74 19.86
CA ALA A 10 -3.18 13.16 19.59
C ALA A 10 -3.54 12.77 18.14
N PRO A 11 -3.63 11.46 17.84
CA PRO A 11 -3.88 10.97 16.51
C PRO A 11 -5.36 11.13 16.13
N GLN A 12 -5.61 11.45 14.87
CA GLN A 12 -6.94 11.51 14.27
C GLN A 12 -6.97 10.67 12.99
N VAL A 13 -7.99 9.86 12.82
CA VAL A 13 -8.28 9.18 11.55
C VAL A 13 -9.37 9.96 10.85
N LEU A 14 -9.02 10.55 9.70
CA LEU A 14 -9.92 11.34 8.88
C LEU A 14 -10.72 10.44 7.93
N GLU A 15 -10.03 9.45 7.35
CA GLU A 15 -10.62 8.50 6.41
C GLU A 15 -9.99 7.13 6.60
N ARG A 16 -10.79 6.08 6.44
CA ARG A 16 -10.31 4.72 6.24
C ARG A 16 -11.18 4.01 5.23
N ARG A 17 -10.56 3.43 4.23
CA ARG A 17 -11.26 2.65 3.21
C ARG A 17 -10.36 1.56 2.63
N ARG A 18 -10.99 0.53 2.11
CA ARG A 18 -10.31 -0.44 1.26
C ARG A 18 -10.27 0.13 -0.16
N ILE A 19 -9.08 0.19 -0.75
CA ILE A 19 -8.89 0.51 -2.16
C ILE A 19 -8.65 -0.79 -2.93
N THR A 20 -9.13 -0.84 -4.17
CA THR A 20 -8.89 -1.96 -5.08
C THR A 20 -7.86 -1.52 -6.11
N ILE A 21 -6.70 -2.17 -6.09
CA ILE A 21 -5.60 -1.92 -7.04
C ILE A 21 -5.28 -3.16 -7.88
N ALA A 22 -6.00 -4.26 -7.69
CA ALA A 22 -5.99 -5.42 -8.57
C ALA A 22 -7.24 -5.34 -9.44
N ASP A 23 -7.08 -5.23 -10.75
CA ASP A 23 -8.15 -5.04 -11.71
C ASP A 23 -9.10 -6.25 -11.73
N PRO A 24 -10.38 -6.09 -11.36
CA PRO A 24 -11.33 -7.20 -11.35
C PRO A 24 -11.67 -7.71 -12.76
N GLN A 25 -11.40 -6.93 -13.81
CA GLN A 25 -11.62 -7.32 -15.20
C GLN A 25 -10.41 -8.06 -15.80
N LEU A 26 -9.25 -8.02 -15.14
CA LEU A 26 -8.05 -8.72 -15.59
C LEU A 26 -7.89 -10.04 -14.83
N PRO A 27 -8.08 -11.20 -15.49
CA PRO A 27 -7.87 -12.49 -14.85
C PRO A 27 -6.48 -12.61 -14.22
N GLY A 28 -6.42 -13.12 -13.00
CA GLY A 28 -5.16 -13.31 -12.28
C GLY A 28 -4.56 -12.04 -11.65
N SER A 29 -5.16 -10.88 -11.83
CA SER A 29 -4.62 -9.59 -11.31
C SER A 29 -4.39 -9.55 -9.80
N LYS A 30 -5.10 -10.36 -9.02
CA LYS A 30 -4.91 -10.46 -7.56
C LYS A 30 -3.64 -11.22 -7.18
N GLN A 31 -3.22 -12.16 -8.02
CA GLN A 31 -2.04 -13.01 -7.82
C GLN A 31 -1.26 -13.13 -9.14
N PRO A 32 -0.69 -12.01 -9.65
CA PRO A 32 -0.14 -11.95 -11.00
C PRO A 32 1.06 -12.87 -11.21
N TYR A 33 1.89 -13.09 -10.19
CA TYR A 33 3.02 -14.00 -10.31
C TYR A 33 2.60 -15.47 -10.22
N HIS A 34 1.59 -15.82 -9.42
CA HIS A 34 1.02 -17.17 -9.42
C HIS A 34 0.40 -17.50 -10.78
N THR A 35 -0.40 -16.57 -11.31
CA THR A 35 -0.98 -16.74 -12.65
C THR A 35 0.10 -16.87 -13.73
N ALA A 36 1.15 -16.06 -13.65
CA ALA A 36 2.26 -16.11 -14.59
C ALA A 36 3.06 -17.42 -14.50
N ALA A 37 3.19 -18.02 -13.31
CA ALA A 37 3.91 -19.28 -13.11
C ALA A 37 3.25 -20.47 -13.85
N GLU A 38 1.98 -20.36 -14.21
CA GLU A 38 1.25 -21.37 -14.98
C GLU A 38 1.38 -21.20 -16.49
N LEU A 39 2.05 -20.14 -16.96
CA LEU A 39 2.15 -19.79 -18.39
C LEU A 39 3.55 -20.09 -18.95
N PRO A 40 3.66 -20.27 -20.29
CA PRO A 40 4.96 -20.20 -20.95
C PRO A 40 5.67 -18.87 -20.64
N PHE A 41 7.00 -18.90 -20.47
CA PHE A 41 7.78 -17.75 -19.99
C PHE A 41 7.50 -16.43 -20.76
N SER A 42 7.43 -16.50 -22.09
CA SER A 42 7.13 -15.32 -22.92
C SER A 42 5.75 -14.70 -22.65
N GLN A 43 4.79 -15.52 -22.24
CA GLN A 43 3.45 -15.06 -21.85
C GLN A 43 3.41 -14.61 -20.38
N ALA A 44 4.20 -15.25 -19.53
CA ALA A 44 4.33 -14.89 -18.11
C ALA A 44 4.79 -13.45 -17.93
N GLU A 45 5.84 -13.04 -18.64
CA GLU A 45 6.36 -11.67 -18.61
C GLU A 45 5.31 -10.64 -19.03
N ILE A 46 4.58 -10.93 -20.12
CA ILE A 46 3.49 -10.07 -20.61
C ILE A 46 2.36 -9.98 -19.57
N SER A 47 2.02 -11.10 -18.94
CA SER A 47 0.95 -11.18 -17.94
C SER A 47 1.28 -10.31 -16.70
N VAL A 48 2.49 -10.45 -16.14
CA VAL A 48 2.94 -9.65 -15.00
C VAL A 48 2.96 -8.16 -15.36
N ARG A 49 3.47 -7.79 -16.53
CA ARG A 49 3.50 -6.40 -16.98
C ARG A 49 2.10 -5.79 -17.10
N LYS A 50 1.15 -6.50 -17.70
CA LYS A 50 -0.25 -6.05 -17.80
C LYS A 50 -0.88 -5.82 -16.43
N ALA A 51 -0.66 -6.74 -15.48
CA ALA A 51 -1.15 -6.60 -14.12
C ALA A 51 -0.53 -5.38 -13.41
N LEU A 52 0.77 -5.15 -13.59
CA LEU A 52 1.48 -3.99 -13.07
C LEU A 52 0.91 -2.67 -13.61
N GLU A 53 0.74 -2.56 -14.93
CA GLU A 53 0.23 -1.37 -15.60
C GLU A 53 -1.20 -1.04 -15.16
N SER A 54 -2.08 -2.05 -15.13
CA SER A 54 -3.45 -1.89 -14.64
C SER A 54 -3.50 -1.48 -13.17
N SER A 55 -2.67 -2.11 -12.32
CA SER A 55 -2.59 -1.77 -10.89
C SER A 55 -2.10 -0.33 -10.66
N ARG A 56 -1.18 0.16 -11.49
CA ARG A 56 -0.69 1.54 -11.43
C ARG A 56 -1.81 2.55 -11.72
N ALA A 57 -2.59 2.33 -12.76
CA ALA A 57 -3.73 3.19 -13.10
C ALA A 57 -4.75 3.24 -11.94
N LEU A 58 -5.17 2.08 -11.45
CA LEU A 58 -6.12 1.99 -10.33
C LEU A 58 -5.59 2.63 -9.04
N ALA A 59 -4.29 2.53 -8.77
CA ALA A 59 -3.68 3.13 -7.59
C ALA A 59 -3.65 4.66 -7.68
N VAL A 60 -3.33 5.23 -8.85
CA VAL A 60 -3.38 6.69 -9.08
C VAL A 60 -4.81 7.19 -8.87
N ASP A 61 -5.80 6.57 -9.51
CA ASP A 61 -7.20 6.96 -9.38
C ASP A 61 -7.67 6.93 -7.91
N ALA A 62 -7.31 5.87 -7.18
CA ALA A 62 -7.68 5.72 -5.78
C ALA A 62 -7.03 6.80 -4.87
N ILE A 63 -5.77 7.15 -5.12
CA ILE A 63 -5.06 8.18 -4.36
C ILE A 63 -5.64 9.57 -4.69
N LEU A 64 -5.82 9.90 -5.96
CA LEU A 64 -6.39 11.17 -6.39
C LEU A 64 -7.79 11.39 -5.79
N ALA A 65 -8.65 10.38 -5.86
CA ALA A 65 -9.99 10.44 -5.27
C ALA A 65 -9.97 10.69 -3.75
N SER A 66 -8.97 10.12 -3.04
CA SER A 66 -8.82 10.37 -1.60
C SER A 66 -8.31 11.78 -1.32
N VAL A 67 -7.32 12.24 -2.07
CA VAL A 67 -6.76 13.59 -1.96
C VAL A 67 -7.85 14.63 -2.21
N GLU A 68 -8.66 14.45 -3.23
CA GLU A 68 -9.75 15.36 -3.61
C GLU A 68 -10.85 15.40 -2.54
N CYS A 69 -11.23 14.23 -2.00
CA CYS A 69 -12.18 14.11 -0.89
C CYS A 69 -11.67 14.85 0.35
N LEU A 70 -10.41 14.65 0.74
CA LEU A 70 -9.83 15.31 1.92
C LEU A 70 -9.70 16.83 1.72
N ARG A 71 -9.31 17.28 0.53
CA ARG A 71 -9.24 18.70 0.19
C ARG A 71 -10.62 19.37 0.25
N SER A 72 -11.66 18.70 -0.21
CA SER A 72 -13.04 19.23 -0.13
C SER A 72 -13.54 19.39 1.32
N GLN A 73 -12.94 18.65 2.26
CA GLN A 73 -13.18 18.74 3.70
C GLN A 73 -12.28 19.77 4.40
N GLY A 74 -11.45 20.51 3.66
CA GLY A 74 -10.53 21.51 4.19
C GLY A 74 -9.20 20.98 4.71
N HIS A 75 -8.85 19.73 4.38
CA HIS A 75 -7.56 19.15 4.75
C HIS A 75 -6.53 19.28 3.62
N GLU A 76 -5.30 19.62 3.98
CA GLU A 76 -4.15 19.54 3.10
C GLU A 76 -3.50 18.15 3.23
N VAL A 77 -3.26 17.48 2.09
CA VAL A 77 -2.54 16.21 2.04
C VAL A 77 -1.08 16.49 1.71
N VAL A 78 -0.19 16.27 2.67
CA VAL A 78 1.24 16.65 2.59
C VAL A 78 2.16 15.49 2.25
N GLY A 79 1.68 14.25 2.30
CA GLY A 79 2.50 13.09 1.98
C GLY A 79 1.78 11.76 2.13
N CYS A 80 2.48 10.70 1.78
CA CYS A 80 2.01 9.33 1.86
C CYS A 80 2.98 8.46 2.68
N GLY A 81 2.48 7.77 3.69
CA GLY A 81 3.22 6.76 4.43
C GLY A 81 3.00 5.37 3.83
N LEU A 82 4.07 4.61 3.60
CA LEU A 82 4.02 3.26 3.06
C LEU A 82 4.76 2.27 3.96
N LEU A 83 4.09 1.18 4.32
CA LEU A 83 4.72 0.08 5.03
C LEU A 83 5.50 -0.81 4.06
N LEU A 84 6.79 -0.98 4.33
CA LEU A 84 7.66 -1.89 3.58
C LEU A 84 7.65 -3.30 4.18
N GLY A 85 7.79 -4.30 3.31
CA GLY A 85 8.00 -5.69 3.72
C GLY A 85 9.44 -5.97 4.18
N SER A 86 9.90 -7.21 3.96
CA SER A 86 11.22 -7.68 4.43
C SER A 86 12.42 -6.96 3.82
N GLY A 87 12.24 -6.27 2.69
CA GLY A 87 13.30 -5.56 1.96
C GLY A 87 14.36 -6.48 1.33
N ARG A 88 14.09 -7.78 1.19
CA ARG A 88 14.98 -8.70 0.49
C ARG A 88 14.89 -8.47 -1.01
N PRO A 89 16.03 -8.31 -1.71
CA PRO A 89 16.04 -8.22 -3.17
C PRO A 89 15.41 -9.47 -3.78
N LEU A 90 14.58 -9.27 -4.81
CA LEU A 90 14.05 -10.36 -5.61
C LEU A 90 15.06 -10.77 -6.68
N PRO A 91 15.18 -12.05 -6.98
CA PRO A 91 15.95 -12.53 -8.13
C PRO A 91 15.20 -12.20 -9.44
N GLU A 92 15.80 -12.62 -10.56
CA GLU A 92 15.18 -12.50 -11.89
C GLU A 92 13.89 -13.31 -12.00
N LEU A 93 12.99 -12.88 -12.89
CA LEU A 93 11.65 -13.44 -13.05
C LEU A 93 11.60 -14.96 -13.17
N PRO A 94 12.49 -15.65 -13.93
CA PRO A 94 12.47 -17.12 -14.00
C PRO A 94 12.63 -17.80 -12.64
N ALA A 95 13.50 -17.26 -11.80
CA ALA A 95 13.72 -17.79 -10.45
C ALA A 95 12.53 -17.52 -9.51
N ILE A 96 11.87 -16.37 -9.68
CA ILE A 96 10.62 -16.05 -8.95
C ILE A 96 9.55 -17.06 -9.32
N LEU A 97 9.30 -17.28 -10.61
CA LEU A 97 8.24 -18.16 -11.11
C LEU A 97 8.45 -19.64 -10.73
N ALA A 98 9.68 -20.04 -10.49
CA ALA A 98 10.02 -21.40 -10.05
C ALA A 98 9.89 -21.66 -8.53
N SER A 99 9.53 -20.63 -7.73
CA SER A 99 9.55 -20.74 -6.27
C SER A 99 8.29 -20.14 -5.64
N HIS A 100 7.42 -21.00 -5.11
CA HIS A 100 6.18 -20.56 -4.47
C HIS A 100 6.38 -19.48 -3.37
N PRO A 101 7.36 -19.54 -2.46
CA PRO A 101 7.62 -18.46 -1.52
C PRO A 101 8.02 -17.13 -2.19
N LEU A 102 8.71 -17.20 -3.35
CA LEU A 102 9.10 -16.01 -4.09
C LEU A 102 7.93 -15.39 -4.84
N LEU A 103 6.93 -16.18 -5.29
CA LEU A 103 5.70 -15.66 -5.89
C LEU A 103 5.01 -14.70 -4.91
N HIS A 104 4.75 -15.12 -3.67
CA HIS A 104 4.14 -14.26 -2.65
C HIS A 104 4.97 -13.02 -2.34
N THR A 105 6.29 -13.19 -2.25
CA THR A 105 7.18 -12.06 -1.98
C THR A 105 7.14 -11.04 -3.10
N ALA A 106 7.17 -11.50 -4.36
CA ALA A 106 7.13 -10.65 -5.55
C ALA A 106 5.79 -9.91 -5.67
N GLU A 107 4.66 -10.57 -5.41
CA GLU A 107 3.34 -9.94 -5.40
C GLU A 107 3.25 -8.84 -4.35
N GLY A 108 3.66 -9.16 -3.13
CA GLY A 108 3.68 -8.16 -2.06
C GLY A 108 4.59 -6.98 -2.36
N GLN A 109 5.74 -7.21 -3.00
CA GLN A 109 6.65 -6.14 -3.41
C GLN A 109 6.04 -5.32 -4.55
N MET A 110 5.52 -5.96 -5.60
CA MET A 110 4.91 -5.29 -6.74
C MET A 110 3.79 -4.31 -6.30
N PHE A 111 2.87 -4.74 -5.44
CA PHE A 111 1.78 -3.86 -4.99
C PHE A 111 2.28 -2.70 -4.13
N ARG A 112 3.32 -2.89 -3.32
CA ARG A 112 3.94 -1.78 -2.57
C ARG A 112 4.65 -0.79 -3.49
N ASP A 113 5.36 -1.28 -4.50
CA ASP A 113 6.02 -0.44 -5.50
C ASP A 113 5.01 0.35 -6.34
N VAL A 114 3.88 -0.28 -6.70
CA VAL A 114 2.74 0.38 -7.36
C VAL A 114 2.22 1.55 -6.52
N LEU A 115 1.97 1.33 -5.23
CA LEU A 115 1.48 2.39 -4.34
C LEU A 115 2.49 3.52 -4.16
N SER A 116 3.77 3.17 -4.03
CA SER A 116 4.85 4.16 -3.93
C SER A 116 4.97 4.99 -5.20
N TRP A 117 4.92 4.33 -6.36
CA TRP A 117 4.95 5.00 -7.66
C TRP A 117 3.73 5.91 -7.84
N ALA A 118 2.52 5.40 -7.58
CA ALA A 118 1.28 6.16 -7.74
C ALA A 118 1.21 7.39 -6.82
N ALA A 119 1.70 7.30 -5.58
CA ALA A 119 1.77 8.46 -4.69
C ALA A 119 2.66 9.55 -5.26
N ARG A 120 3.82 9.19 -5.86
CA ARG A 120 4.72 10.16 -6.51
C ARG A 120 4.10 10.78 -7.76
N GLU A 121 3.38 10.00 -8.59
CA GLU A 121 2.62 10.53 -9.73
C GLU A 121 1.55 11.54 -9.29
N CYS A 122 1.00 11.36 -8.08
CA CYS A 122 0.07 12.31 -7.47
C CYS A 122 0.78 13.48 -6.74
N ASN A 123 2.10 13.68 -6.96
CA ASN A 123 2.93 14.69 -6.30
C ASN A 123 2.94 14.61 -4.77
N LEU A 124 2.80 13.41 -4.20
CA LEU A 124 2.90 13.18 -2.77
C LEU A 124 4.28 12.62 -2.41
N PRO A 125 5.04 13.27 -1.52
CA PRO A 125 6.23 12.68 -0.92
C PRO A 125 5.91 11.34 -0.25
N VAL A 126 6.78 10.34 -0.43
CA VAL A 126 6.58 9.00 0.13
C VAL A 126 7.55 8.75 1.27
N THR A 127 7.01 8.54 2.46
CA THR A 127 7.76 8.04 3.64
C THR A 127 7.57 6.54 3.74
N ALA A 128 8.63 5.78 3.48
CA ALA A 128 8.61 4.33 3.49
C ALA A 128 9.19 3.81 4.82
N VAL A 129 8.39 3.05 5.58
CA VAL A 129 8.77 2.54 6.90
C VAL A 129 8.79 1.01 6.89
N PRO A 130 9.92 0.36 7.15
CA PRO A 130 9.97 -1.09 7.34
C PRO A 130 9.10 -1.55 8.51
N GLU A 131 8.33 -2.63 8.33
CA GLU A 131 7.44 -3.16 9.37
C GLU A 131 8.16 -3.40 10.71
N LYS A 132 9.39 -3.91 10.66
CA LYS A 132 10.23 -4.14 11.83
C LYS A 132 10.60 -2.87 12.63
N GLN A 133 10.40 -1.68 12.05
CA GLN A 133 10.65 -0.40 12.70
C GLN A 133 9.40 0.15 13.39
N LEU A 134 8.23 -0.47 13.20
CA LEU A 134 7.03 -0.11 13.95
C LEU A 134 7.18 -0.54 15.41
N SER A 135 7.25 0.43 16.31
CA SER A 135 7.37 0.14 17.74
C SER A 135 6.03 -0.29 18.35
N ALA A 136 6.09 -1.17 19.35
CA ALA A 136 4.91 -1.53 20.13
C ALA A 136 4.27 -0.30 20.81
N ALA A 137 5.07 0.69 21.20
CA ALA A 137 4.59 1.94 21.78
C ALA A 137 3.76 2.76 20.80
N SER A 138 4.19 2.85 19.53
CA SER A 138 3.43 3.54 18.47
C SER A 138 2.10 2.86 18.20
N LEU A 139 2.06 1.52 18.18
CA LEU A 139 0.85 0.75 17.98
C LEU A 139 -0.11 0.89 19.18
N SER A 140 0.41 0.84 20.41
CA SER A 140 -0.39 1.04 21.62
C SER A 140 -1.01 2.44 21.67
N ALA A 141 -0.29 3.48 21.23
CA ALA A 141 -0.79 4.85 21.21
C ALA A 141 -2.06 5.02 20.34
N ILE A 142 -2.23 4.20 19.32
CA ILE A 142 -3.39 4.28 18.41
C ILE A 142 -4.47 3.24 18.69
N ASP A 143 -4.27 2.31 19.64
CA ASP A 143 -5.26 1.27 19.96
C ASP A 143 -6.59 1.85 20.42
N SER A 144 -6.55 2.94 21.18
CA SER A 144 -7.75 3.63 21.67
C SER A 144 -8.63 4.21 20.56
N LEU A 145 -8.05 4.51 19.38
CA LEU A 145 -8.81 5.04 18.25
C LEU A 145 -9.89 4.05 17.77
N GLY A 146 -9.63 2.75 17.87
CA GLY A 146 -10.61 1.74 17.50
C GLY A 146 -11.94 1.84 18.22
N LYS A 147 -11.95 2.32 19.45
CA LYS A 147 -13.18 2.56 20.21
C LYS A 147 -13.97 3.75 19.67
N ALA A 148 -13.29 4.80 19.22
CA ALA A 148 -13.91 6.01 18.70
C ALA A 148 -14.43 5.83 17.27
N ILE A 149 -13.67 5.13 16.40
CA ILE A 149 -13.98 4.99 14.98
C ILE A 149 -14.78 3.72 14.65
N GLY A 150 -14.95 2.82 15.63
CA GLY A 150 -15.69 1.55 15.48
C GLY A 150 -14.98 0.49 14.62
N PRO A 151 -15.56 -0.72 14.49
CA PRO A 151 -15.02 -1.81 13.68
C PRO A 151 -15.17 -1.53 12.16
N PRO A 152 -14.34 -2.17 11.30
CA PRO A 152 -13.17 -2.94 11.68
C PRO A 152 -11.97 -2.03 12.03
N TRP A 153 -11.16 -2.41 13.04
CA TRP A 153 -9.89 -1.78 13.36
C TRP A 153 -8.79 -2.84 13.30
N THR A 154 -8.42 -3.21 12.07
CA THR A 154 -7.51 -4.31 11.78
C THR A 154 -6.05 -3.90 11.97
N GLN A 155 -5.16 -4.90 12.03
CA GLN A 155 -3.72 -4.67 12.12
C GLN A 155 -3.21 -3.80 10.96
N ASP A 156 -3.68 -4.07 9.73
CA ASP A 156 -3.31 -3.29 8.54
C ASP A 156 -3.71 -1.81 8.67
N GLN A 157 -4.88 -1.53 9.25
CA GLN A 157 -5.33 -0.15 9.49
C GLN A 157 -4.49 0.52 10.57
N LYS A 158 -4.10 -0.20 11.61
CA LYS A 158 -3.18 0.31 12.65
C LYS A 158 -1.83 0.64 12.04
N PHE A 159 -1.23 -0.28 11.29
CA PHE A 159 0.03 -0.05 10.60
C PHE A 159 -0.04 1.15 9.65
N ALA A 160 -1.09 1.21 8.82
CA ALA A 160 -1.32 2.33 7.92
C ALA A 160 -1.43 3.67 8.65
N THR A 161 -2.09 3.70 9.81
CA THR A 161 -2.20 4.91 10.63
C THR A 161 -0.86 5.35 11.19
N VAL A 162 -0.06 4.43 11.73
CA VAL A 162 1.27 4.77 12.28
C VAL A 162 2.19 5.31 11.19
N VAL A 163 2.21 4.69 10.00
CA VAL A 163 3.07 5.19 8.91
C VAL A 163 2.56 6.50 8.31
N ALA A 164 1.24 6.74 8.31
CA ALA A 164 0.68 8.04 7.91
C ALA A 164 1.11 9.15 8.88
N LEU A 165 1.04 8.91 10.18
CA LEU A 165 1.50 9.86 11.19
C LEU A 165 3.02 10.07 11.15
N ALA A 166 3.80 9.05 10.80
CA ALA A 166 5.24 9.17 10.58
C ALA A 166 5.54 10.05 9.36
N ALA A 167 4.79 9.90 8.27
CA ALA A 167 4.92 10.76 7.09
C ALA A 167 4.57 12.21 7.42
N LEU A 168 3.50 12.43 8.15
CA LEU A 168 3.07 13.76 8.59
C LEU A 168 4.12 14.46 9.49
N ALA A 169 4.85 13.70 10.29
CA ALA A 169 5.88 14.26 11.18
C ALA A 169 7.16 14.69 10.44
N LEU A 170 7.33 14.30 9.17
CA LEU A 170 8.47 14.61 8.31
C LEU A 170 8.15 15.63 7.22
N ALA A 171 6.88 16.02 7.08
CA ALA A 171 6.41 17.03 6.14
C ALA A 171 6.51 18.43 6.73
#